data_92ab9691334ca3af3a5ea8e21a6b9976
#
_entry.id   92ab9691334ca3af3a5ea8e21a6b9976
#
_cell.length_a   1.000
_cell.length_b   1.000
_cell.length_c   1.000
_cell.angle_alpha   90.00
_cell.angle_beta   90.00
_cell.angle_gamma   90.00
#
_symmetry.space_group_name_H-M   'P 1'
#
loop_
_entity.id
_entity.type
_entity.pdbx_description
1 polymer ?
#
loop_
_entity_poly.entity_id
_entity_poly.type
_entity_poly.pdbx_seq_one_letter_code
_entity_poly.pdbx_strand_id
1 'polypeptide(L)'
;ASDVYKRQVSNSPFLSFLYKNGANEVTNDKGVLVKEYTLYKNPEGKMVAKNIEWHKANGTYTASYIIGAIIVTIGILVLAGIWSPTLGLFGGLLTFGMSIVTLSFLIFTPETWVPNLGGDFPTPNYGFPYLSGAGRLVIKDIIMMAGGLVAAAECAKRYLENKKQFA
;
A
#
# COMPACT_ATOMS: atom_id res chain seq x y z
N ALA A 1 8.75 9.30 2.13
CA ALA A 1 7.66 8.34 2.30
C ALA A 1 6.71 8.29 1.10
N SER A 2 6.25 9.45 0.56
CA SER A 2 5.27 9.45 -0.55
C SER A 2 5.76 8.77 -1.83
N ASP A 3 7.04 8.87 -2.16
CA ASP A 3 7.60 8.29 -3.40
C ASP A 3 7.66 6.76 -3.36
N VAL A 4 7.84 6.18 -2.18
CA VAL A 4 7.82 4.73 -1.99
C VAL A 4 6.43 4.17 -2.28
N TYR A 5 5.39 4.78 -1.72
CA TYR A 5 4.00 4.37 -1.99
C TYR A 5 3.63 4.51 -3.47
N LYS A 6 4.10 5.57 -4.14
CA LYS A 6 3.88 5.74 -5.58
C LYS A 6 4.46 4.58 -6.38
N ARG A 7 5.66 4.11 -6.03
CA ARG A 7 6.31 2.95 -6.65
C ARG A 7 5.52 1.68 -6.41
N GLN A 8 5.12 1.45 -5.17
CA GLN A 8 4.35 0.28 -4.79
C GLN A 8 3.03 0.22 -5.54
N VAL A 9 2.30 1.33 -5.62
CA VAL A 9 1.03 1.40 -6.36
C VAL A 9 1.23 1.19 -7.85
N SER A 10 2.24 1.81 -8.47
CA SER A 10 2.48 1.66 -9.92
C SER A 10 2.95 0.27 -10.33
N ASN A 11 3.66 -0.44 -9.46
CA ASN A 11 4.12 -1.82 -9.70
C ASN A 11 3.09 -2.88 -9.27
N SER A 12 2.07 -2.50 -8.52
CA SER A 12 1.06 -3.44 -8.02
C SER A 12 0.09 -3.83 -9.13
N PRO A 13 -0.13 -5.15 -9.39
CA PRO A 13 -1.16 -5.59 -10.32
C PRO A 13 -2.57 -5.23 -9.86
N PHE A 14 -2.77 -4.99 -8.55
CA PHE A 14 -4.06 -4.65 -7.96
C PHE A 14 -4.36 -3.15 -7.95
N LEU A 15 -3.34 -2.29 -8.01
CA LEU A 15 -3.48 -0.84 -7.82
C LEU A 15 -2.96 -0.01 -9.00
N SER A 16 -2.24 -0.61 -9.95
CA SER A 16 -1.64 0.11 -11.08
C SER A 16 -2.68 0.82 -11.95
N PHE A 17 -3.92 0.33 -11.98
CA PHE A 17 -5.02 0.96 -12.72
C PHE A 17 -5.40 2.36 -12.20
N LEU A 18 -4.99 2.72 -10.98
CA LEU A 18 -5.19 4.05 -10.42
C LEU A 18 -4.33 5.13 -11.11
N TYR A 19 -3.28 4.72 -11.84
CA TYR A 19 -2.45 5.61 -12.63
C TYR A 19 -2.82 5.53 -14.11
N LYS A 20 -2.78 6.66 -14.82
CA LYS A 20 -3.03 6.70 -16.26
C LYS A 20 -1.85 6.12 -17.06
N ASN A 21 -0.64 6.63 -16.81
CA ASN A 21 0.57 6.29 -17.56
C ASN A 21 1.75 5.88 -16.68
N GLY A 22 1.70 6.15 -15.38
CA GLY A 22 2.85 5.99 -14.47
C GLY A 22 3.41 4.58 -14.36
N ALA A 23 2.61 3.57 -14.69
CA ALA A 23 3.01 2.16 -14.71
C ALA A 23 3.68 1.73 -16.04
N ASN A 24 3.65 2.57 -17.08
CA ASN A 24 4.29 2.28 -18.35
C ASN A 24 5.81 2.13 -18.18
N GLU A 25 6.40 1.26 -18.99
CA GLU A 25 7.83 1.08 -19.04
C GLU A 25 8.44 2.03 -20.07
N VAL A 26 9.44 2.79 -19.66
CA VAL A 26 10.14 3.75 -20.50
C VAL A 26 11.65 3.63 -20.28
N THR A 27 12.44 3.97 -21.29
CA THR A 27 13.90 3.96 -21.18
C THR A 27 14.36 5.28 -20.57
N ASN A 28 15.16 5.22 -19.50
CA ASN A 28 15.76 6.42 -18.91
C ASN A 28 16.99 6.89 -19.70
N ASP A 29 17.57 8.03 -19.30
CA ASP A 29 18.77 8.63 -19.93
C ASP A 29 20.00 7.70 -19.91
N LYS A 30 19.99 6.64 -19.09
CA LYS A 30 21.04 5.64 -18.98
C LYS A 30 20.77 4.38 -19.84
N GLY A 31 19.71 4.39 -20.65
CA GLY A 31 19.31 3.24 -21.46
C GLY A 31 18.67 2.08 -20.68
N VAL A 32 18.28 2.32 -19.42
CA VAL A 32 17.65 1.30 -18.55
C VAL A 32 16.12 1.46 -18.60
N LEU A 33 15.44 0.32 -18.74
CA LEU A 33 13.97 0.27 -18.70
C LEU A 33 13.50 0.53 -17.26
N VAL A 34 12.70 1.57 -17.08
CA VAL A 34 12.16 1.99 -15.77
C VAL A 34 10.68 2.36 -15.91
N LYS A 35 9.95 2.34 -14.81
CA LYS A 35 8.57 2.85 -14.81
C LYS A 35 8.56 4.36 -14.99
N GLU A 36 7.68 4.86 -15.86
CA GLU A 36 7.63 6.27 -16.27
C GLU A 36 7.58 7.23 -15.07
N TYR A 37 6.83 6.90 -14.01
CA TYR A 37 6.74 7.76 -12.83
C TYR A 37 8.11 8.02 -12.16
N THR A 38 9.12 7.16 -12.35
CA THR A 38 10.47 7.36 -11.76
C THR A 38 11.20 8.53 -12.36
N LEU A 39 10.88 8.91 -13.60
CA LEU A 39 11.45 10.08 -14.28
C LEU A 39 10.94 11.41 -13.70
N TYR A 40 9.78 11.38 -13.05
CA TYR A 40 9.13 12.55 -12.46
C TYR A 40 9.25 12.60 -10.93
N LYS A 41 10.25 11.90 -10.38
CA LYS A 41 10.54 11.93 -8.94
C LYS A 41 11.03 13.31 -8.53
N ASN A 42 10.45 13.90 -7.50
CA ASN A 42 10.97 15.12 -6.90
C ASN A 42 12.23 14.80 -6.09
N PRO A 43 13.31 15.56 -6.24
CA PRO A 43 14.46 15.48 -5.34
C PRO A 43 14.03 15.73 -3.88
N GLU A 44 14.77 15.15 -2.95
CA GLU A 44 14.45 15.31 -1.52
C GLU A 44 14.46 16.79 -1.12
N GLY A 45 13.38 17.23 -0.48
CA GLY A 45 13.22 18.63 -0.04
C GLY A 45 12.95 19.65 -1.15
N LYS A 46 12.85 19.25 -2.43
CA LYS A 46 12.56 20.16 -3.54
C LYS A 46 11.26 19.78 -4.26
N MET A 47 10.47 20.80 -4.57
CA MET A 47 9.27 20.65 -5.41
C MET A 47 9.56 21.17 -6.80
N VAL A 48 9.49 20.31 -7.82
CA VAL A 48 9.65 20.66 -9.22
C VAL A 48 8.27 20.81 -9.85
N ALA A 49 7.92 22.00 -10.33
CA ALA A 49 6.59 22.29 -10.87
C ALA A 49 6.18 21.32 -11.98
N LYS A 50 7.08 21.02 -12.93
CA LYS A 50 6.86 20.05 -14.00
C LYS A 50 6.46 18.66 -13.48
N ASN A 51 7.12 18.21 -12.43
CA ASN A 51 6.83 16.90 -11.84
C ASN A 51 5.46 16.89 -11.14
N ILE A 52 5.12 18.01 -10.48
CA ILE A 52 3.81 18.17 -9.83
C ILE A 52 2.69 18.15 -10.86
N GLU A 53 2.84 18.86 -11.98
CA GLU A 53 1.88 18.88 -13.07
C GLU A 53 1.70 17.48 -13.69
N TRP A 54 2.80 16.77 -13.94
CA TRP A 54 2.73 15.39 -14.43
C TRP A 54 1.96 14.49 -13.47
N HIS A 55 2.25 14.56 -12.16
CA HIS A 55 1.53 13.78 -11.15
C HIS A 55 0.05 14.12 -11.06
N LYS A 56 -0.33 15.40 -11.25
CA LYS A 56 -1.75 15.81 -11.33
C LYS A 56 -2.42 15.18 -12.55
N ALA A 57 -1.80 15.30 -13.73
CA ALA A 57 -2.32 14.77 -14.97
C ALA A 57 -2.44 13.24 -14.96
N ASN A 58 -1.49 12.55 -14.27
CA ASN A 58 -1.46 11.10 -14.17
C ASN A 58 -2.39 10.51 -13.09
N GLY A 59 -3.10 11.34 -12.34
CA GLY A 59 -4.05 10.88 -11.33
C GLY A 59 -3.43 10.47 -9.98
N THR A 60 -2.13 10.74 -9.75
CA THR A 60 -1.42 10.34 -8.53
C THR A 60 -2.09 10.85 -7.26
N TYR A 61 -2.53 12.12 -7.25
CA TYR A 61 -3.20 12.70 -6.09
C TYR A 61 -4.59 12.10 -5.88
N THR A 62 -5.33 11.89 -6.95
CA THR A 62 -6.65 11.23 -6.89
C THR A 62 -6.52 9.82 -6.31
N ALA A 63 -5.54 9.03 -6.77
CA ALA A 63 -5.23 7.71 -6.22
C ALA A 63 -4.92 7.78 -4.72
N SER A 64 -4.10 8.75 -4.31
CA SER A 64 -3.75 8.94 -2.89
C SER A 64 -4.97 9.27 -2.02
N TYR A 65 -5.88 10.11 -2.50
CA TYR A 65 -7.11 10.43 -1.77
C TYR A 65 -8.05 9.23 -1.69
N ILE A 66 -8.20 8.45 -2.76
CA ILE A 66 -9.03 7.24 -2.75
C ILE A 66 -8.49 6.23 -1.74
N ILE A 67 -7.19 5.93 -1.79
CA ILE A 67 -6.56 4.99 -0.85
C ILE A 67 -6.67 5.50 0.58
N GLY A 68 -6.43 6.79 0.81
CA GLY A 68 -6.59 7.41 2.13
C GLY A 68 -8.01 7.29 2.67
N ALA A 69 -9.02 7.55 1.83
CA ALA A 69 -10.43 7.40 2.21
C ALA A 69 -10.77 5.95 2.57
N ILE A 70 -10.27 4.98 1.80
CA ILE A 70 -10.45 3.54 2.11
C ILE A 70 -9.86 3.20 3.47
N ILE A 71 -8.62 3.62 3.76
CA ILE A 71 -7.95 3.34 5.04
C ILE A 71 -8.72 3.95 6.20
N VAL A 72 -9.17 5.20 6.09
CA VAL A 72 -9.97 5.86 7.12
C VAL A 72 -11.30 5.14 7.34
N THR A 73 -11.97 4.72 6.27
CA THR A 73 -13.23 3.97 6.35
C THR A 73 -13.02 2.64 7.07
N ILE A 74 -11.97 1.89 6.74
CA ILE A 74 -11.62 0.64 7.43
C ILE A 74 -11.39 0.91 8.93
N GLY A 75 -10.64 1.95 9.27
CA GLY A 75 -10.39 2.32 10.67
C GLY A 75 -11.67 2.64 11.43
N ILE A 76 -12.60 3.39 10.81
CA ILE A 76 -13.92 3.69 11.40
C ILE A 76 -14.72 2.40 11.62
N LEU A 77 -14.75 1.48 10.66
CA LEU A 77 -15.46 0.20 10.78
C LEU A 77 -14.91 -0.66 11.91
N VAL A 78 -13.58 -0.73 12.06
CA VAL A 78 -12.94 -1.46 13.18
C VAL A 78 -13.35 -0.85 14.52
N LEU A 79 -13.29 0.48 14.65
CA LEU A 79 -13.70 1.17 15.87
C LEU A 79 -15.21 0.99 16.16
N ALA A 80 -16.04 1.05 15.13
CA ALA A 80 -17.48 0.83 15.25
C ALA A 80 -17.80 -0.61 15.73
N GLY A 81 -16.87 -1.55 15.62
CA GLY A 81 -16.97 -2.88 16.19
C GLY A 81 -17.17 -2.93 17.71
N ILE A 82 -16.84 -1.84 18.42
CA ILE A 82 -17.12 -1.69 19.86
C ILE A 82 -18.63 -1.76 20.12
N TRP A 83 -19.40 -1.08 19.27
CA TRP A 83 -20.86 -0.97 19.40
C TRP A 83 -21.62 -1.98 18.55
N SER A 84 -21.11 -2.28 17.34
CA SER A 84 -21.76 -3.16 16.39
C SER A 84 -20.80 -4.28 15.94
N PRO A 85 -20.98 -5.53 16.40
CA PRO A 85 -20.13 -6.66 16.01
C PRO A 85 -20.09 -6.88 14.49
N THR A 86 -21.18 -6.58 13.77
CA THR A 86 -21.24 -6.71 12.31
C THR A 86 -20.27 -5.76 11.63
N LEU A 87 -20.25 -4.47 12.03
CA LEU A 87 -19.35 -3.48 11.47
C LEU A 87 -17.87 -3.82 11.77
N GLY A 88 -17.59 -4.26 13.01
CA GLY A 88 -16.26 -4.69 13.40
C GLY A 88 -15.77 -5.94 12.65
N LEU A 89 -16.66 -6.87 12.35
CA LEU A 89 -16.35 -8.04 11.51
C LEU A 89 -15.89 -7.59 10.12
N PHE A 90 -16.67 -6.73 9.46
CA PHE A 90 -16.30 -6.20 8.14
C PHE A 90 -15.01 -5.37 8.21
N GLY A 91 -14.85 -4.52 9.23
CA GLY A 91 -13.62 -3.76 9.44
C GLY A 91 -12.38 -4.64 9.58
N GLY A 92 -12.47 -5.69 10.38
CA GLY A 92 -11.39 -6.66 10.56
C GLY A 92 -11.04 -7.44 9.29
N LEU A 93 -12.05 -7.91 8.54
CA LEU A 93 -11.84 -8.60 7.26
C LEU A 93 -11.25 -7.66 6.19
N LEU A 94 -11.67 -6.41 6.13
CA LEU A 94 -11.10 -5.42 5.21
C LEU A 94 -9.66 -5.08 5.59
N THR A 95 -9.34 -4.99 6.88
CA THR A 95 -7.95 -4.82 7.36
C THR A 95 -7.09 -6.00 6.92
N PHE A 96 -7.56 -7.22 7.08
CA PHE A 96 -6.87 -8.43 6.63
C PHE A 96 -6.63 -8.39 5.11
N GLY A 97 -7.67 -8.12 4.32
CA GLY A 97 -7.57 -8.03 2.86
C GLY A 97 -6.63 -6.92 2.40
N MET A 98 -6.68 -5.74 3.01
CA MET A 98 -5.77 -4.64 2.71
C MET A 98 -4.32 -5.01 3.02
N SER A 99 -4.07 -5.73 4.12
CA SER A 99 -2.72 -6.19 4.47
C SER A 99 -2.17 -7.20 3.47
N ILE A 100 -3.00 -8.05 2.87
CA ILE A 100 -2.57 -8.93 1.77
C ILE A 100 -2.13 -8.10 0.56
N VAL A 101 -2.88 -7.07 0.20
CA VAL A 101 -2.53 -6.18 -0.91
C VAL A 101 -1.20 -5.47 -0.65
N THR A 102 -0.99 -4.94 0.56
CA THR A 102 0.26 -4.26 0.90
C THR A 102 1.43 -5.23 0.98
N LEU A 103 1.26 -6.42 1.55
CA LEU A 103 2.30 -7.46 1.58
C LEU A 103 2.69 -7.96 0.18
N SER A 104 1.77 -7.93 -0.77
CA SER A 104 2.09 -8.27 -2.16
C SER A 104 3.17 -7.37 -2.77
N PHE A 105 3.38 -6.16 -2.23
CA PHE A 105 4.46 -5.28 -2.65
C PHE A 105 5.86 -5.87 -2.41
N LEU A 106 6.02 -6.76 -1.44
CA LEU A 106 7.28 -7.49 -1.24
C LEU A 106 7.61 -8.40 -2.43
N ILE A 107 6.61 -8.81 -3.19
CA ILE A 107 6.77 -9.67 -4.38
C ILE A 107 6.94 -8.82 -5.63
N PHE A 108 6.10 -7.80 -5.81
CA PHE A 108 5.99 -7.05 -7.06
C PHE A 108 6.86 -5.79 -7.11
N THR A 109 7.49 -5.39 -6.00
CA THR A 109 8.28 -4.15 -5.93
C THR A 109 9.73 -4.50 -5.51
N PRO A 110 10.65 -4.70 -6.47
CA PRO A 110 12.05 -5.07 -6.17
C PRO A 110 12.77 -4.09 -5.24
N GLU A 111 12.37 -2.82 -5.25
CA GLU A 111 12.91 -1.77 -4.38
C GLU A 111 12.68 -2.02 -2.89
N THR A 112 11.79 -2.93 -2.52
CA THR A 112 11.60 -3.36 -1.12
C THR A 112 12.75 -4.24 -0.62
N TRP A 113 13.50 -4.85 -1.54
CA TRP A 113 14.58 -5.80 -1.27
C TRP A 113 15.96 -5.28 -1.69
N VAL A 114 16.24 -4.02 -1.49
CA VAL A 114 17.57 -3.42 -1.70
C VAL A 114 18.29 -3.17 -0.38
N PRO A 115 19.64 -3.11 -0.36
CA PRO A 115 20.38 -2.75 0.86
C PRO A 115 19.89 -1.43 1.45
N ASN A 116 19.87 -1.34 2.76
CA ASN A 116 19.25 -0.27 3.55
C ASN A 116 19.93 1.12 3.44
N LEU A 117 20.62 1.38 2.38
CA LEU A 117 21.29 2.67 2.15
C LEU A 117 20.48 3.60 1.25
N GLY A 118 19.17 3.35 1.13
CA GLY A 118 18.27 4.17 0.31
C GLY A 118 18.48 4.00 -1.19
N GLY A 119 19.11 2.89 -1.60
CA GLY A 119 19.36 2.60 -3.01
C GLY A 119 18.06 2.45 -3.81
N ASP A 120 18.10 2.94 -5.03
CA ASP A 120 17.04 2.73 -6.01
C ASP A 120 17.33 1.45 -6.80
N PHE A 121 16.28 0.74 -7.18
CA PHE A 121 16.39 -0.31 -8.16
C PHE A 121 16.49 0.31 -9.58
N PRO A 122 17.31 -0.24 -10.50
CA PRO A 122 18.11 -1.46 -10.38
C PRO A 122 19.44 -1.27 -9.62
N THR A 123 19.78 -2.27 -8.81
CA THR A 123 21.05 -2.37 -8.09
C THR A 123 21.60 -3.80 -8.25
N PRO A 124 22.93 -4.01 -8.28
CA PRO A 124 23.50 -5.35 -8.38
C PRO A 124 23.18 -6.24 -7.17
N ASN A 125 22.94 -5.63 -6.00
CA ASN A 125 22.62 -6.34 -4.77
C ASN A 125 21.19 -6.08 -4.37
N TYR A 126 20.31 -7.06 -4.52
CA TYR A 126 18.91 -7.01 -4.07
C TYR A 126 18.41 -8.43 -3.75
N GLY A 127 17.22 -8.50 -3.15
CA GLY A 127 16.60 -9.76 -2.74
C GLY A 127 16.85 -10.10 -1.28
N PHE A 128 16.31 -11.24 -0.83
CA PHE A 128 16.49 -11.70 0.54
C PHE A 128 18.00 -11.93 0.83
N PRO A 129 18.53 -11.51 1.99
CA PRO A 129 17.83 -10.95 3.18
C PRO A 129 17.78 -9.41 3.25
N TYR A 130 18.05 -8.70 2.17
CA TYR A 130 18.12 -7.25 2.18
C TYR A 130 16.72 -6.63 2.24
N LEU A 131 16.50 -5.72 3.18
CA LEU A 131 15.27 -4.94 3.27
C LEU A 131 15.60 -3.45 3.25
N SER A 132 15.01 -2.73 2.31
CA SER A 132 15.02 -1.27 2.30
C SER A 132 14.16 -0.70 3.43
N GLY A 133 14.23 0.62 3.67
CA GLY A 133 13.29 1.29 4.57
C GLY A 133 11.83 1.05 4.19
N ALA A 134 11.53 1.00 2.88
CA ALA A 134 10.22 0.64 2.35
C ALA A 134 9.82 -0.80 2.66
N GLY A 135 10.72 -1.75 2.42
CA GLY A 135 10.48 -3.16 2.72
C GLY A 135 10.22 -3.41 4.20
N ARG A 136 10.94 -2.72 5.08
CA ARG A 136 10.70 -2.79 6.54
C ARG A 136 9.34 -2.23 6.93
N LEU A 137 8.86 -1.20 6.24
CA LEU A 137 7.53 -0.66 6.49
C LEU A 137 6.46 -1.66 6.08
N VAL A 138 6.58 -2.24 4.89
CA VAL A 138 5.60 -3.19 4.35
C VAL A 138 5.54 -4.48 5.17
N ILE A 139 6.66 -5.04 5.60
CA ILE A 139 6.68 -6.30 6.36
C ILE A 139 5.92 -6.19 7.69
N LYS A 140 5.81 -4.99 8.26
CA LYS A 140 5.02 -4.76 9.48
C LYS A 140 3.52 -4.98 9.28
N ASP A 141 3.04 -4.99 8.04
CA ASP A 141 1.63 -5.24 7.73
C ASP A 141 1.22 -6.70 8.02
N ILE A 142 2.19 -7.61 8.28
CA ILE A 142 1.91 -8.92 8.86
C ILE A 142 1.21 -8.80 10.22
N ILE A 143 1.62 -7.82 11.03
CA ILE A 143 0.99 -7.57 12.35
C ILE A 143 -0.44 -7.05 12.15
N MET A 144 -0.64 -6.15 11.19
CA MET A 144 -1.98 -5.65 10.84
C MET A 144 -2.88 -6.76 10.32
N MET A 145 -2.33 -7.67 9.50
CA MET A 145 -3.04 -8.84 8.98
C MET A 145 -3.53 -9.75 10.12
N ALA A 146 -2.65 -10.08 11.06
CA ALA A 146 -3.00 -10.90 12.22
C ALA A 146 -4.03 -10.18 13.11
N GLY A 147 -3.82 -8.90 13.42
CA GLY A 147 -4.74 -8.09 14.21
C GLY A 147 -6.13 -7.96 13.57
N GLY A 148 -6.20 -7.81 12.25
CA GLY A 148 -7.46 -7.78 11.50
C GLY A 148 -8.24 -9.08 11.63
N LEU A 149 -7.57 -10.23 11.52
CA LEU A 149 -8.20 -11.55 11.71
C LEU A 149 -8.71 -11.75 13.13
N VAL A 150 -7.92 -11.39 14.14
CA VAL A 150 -8.32 -11.51 15.56
C VAL A 150 -9.54 -10.63 15.82
N ALA A 151 -9.54 -9.39 15.36
CA ALA A 151 -10.67 -8.49 15.52
C ALA A 151 -11.93 -9.00 14.80
N ALA A 152 -11.79 -9.54 13.59
CA ALA A 152 -12.90 -10.14 12.85
C ALA A 152 -13.47 -11.37 13.59
N ALA A 153 -12.60 -12.26 14.08
CA ALA A 153 -13.01 -13.47 14.81
C ALA A 153 -13.77 -13.12 16.11
N GLU A 154 -13.27 -12.15 16.88
CA GLU A 154 -13.94 -11.72 18.11
C GLU A 154 -15.31 -11.08 17.81
N CYS A 155 -15.40 -10.23 16.79
CA CYS A 155 -16.66 -9.65 16.37
C CYS A 155 -17.64 -10.69 15.83
N ALA A 156 -17.17 -11.71 15.10
CA ALA A 156 -18.00 -12.82 14.63
C ALA A 156 -18.57 -13.63 15.79
N LYS A 157 -17.75 -13.92 16.81
CA LYS A 157 -18.18 -14.61 18.03
C LYS A 157 -19.29 -13.83 18.74
N ARG A 158 -19.07 -12.54 19.00
CA ARG A 158 -20.07 -11.66 19.62
C ARG A 158 -21.37 -11.57 18.80
N TYR A 159 -21.27 -11.55 17.48
CA TYR A 159 -22.44 -11.55 16.60
C TYR A 159 -23.27 -12.85 16.77
N LEU A 160 -22.61 -14.01 16.82
CA LEU A 160 -23.28 -15.30 16.99
C LEU A 160 -23.90 -15.46 18.39
N GLU A 161 -23.23 -14.97 19.44
CA GLU A 161 -23.75 -14.97 20.80
C GLU A 161 -25.02 -14.11 20.90
N ASN A 162 -25.00 -12.90 20.37
CA ASN A 162 -26.18 -12.02 20.32
C ASN A 162 -27.34 -12.68 19.58
N LYS A 163 -27.07 -13.36 18.44
CA LYS A 163 -28.11 -14.04 17.67
C LYS A 163 -28.76 -15.20 18.45
N LYS A 164 -27.98 -15.92 19.27
CA LYS A 164 -28.51 -17.00 20.12
C LYS A 164 -29.38 -16.49 21.27
N GLN A 165 -29.18 -15.27 21.75
CA GLN A 165 -30.01 -14.70 22.83
C GLN A 165 -31.39 -14.26 22.36
N PHE A 166 -31.55 -14.02 21.04
CA PHE A 166 -32.82 -13.60 20.43
C PHE A 166 -33.56 -14.70 19.66
N ALA A 167 -33.02 -15.93 19.66
CA ALA A 167 -33.66 -17.12 19.10
C ALA A 167 -34.20 -18.04 20.20
#